data_acb7f54fa0d6f890758ad2e7b812cde0
#
_entry.id   acb7f54fa0d6f890758ad2e7b812cde0
#
_cell.length_a   1.000
_cell.length_b   1.000
_cell.length_c   1.000
_cell.angle_alpha   90.00
_cell.angle_beta   90.00
_cell.angle_gamma   90.00
#
_symmetry.space_group_name_H-M   'P 1'
#
loop_
_entity.id
_entity.type
_entity.pdbx_description
1 polymer ?
#
loop_
_entity_poly.entity_id
_entity_poly.type
_entity_poly.pdbx_seq_one_letter_code
_entity_poly.pdbx_strand_id
1 'polypeptide(L)'
;MLLSSKNDPKLYDNFEEIGLKSAIKNNDVLIKINLGAYQKNHPRTDMTLLKKVVAYIYNHGGKCAITEGCSGFLTENLITFGFEDILKQYNIKVIDVDLEECDEVISYGEYHYIPKCFQEYPVRIAIPATSKSNDMLYSNNIKLFFGAVPRKMYQLDDSDIPIGVPRPKLHQNLHLSVANLFLAIKSYSEFQYYINGGLAYNENIGEFILSDTFVGNNALELDLYMFHNFFSNCEFPNYLDILKTRTETVLAVDRSVP
;
A
#
# COMPACT_ATOMS: atom_id res chain seq x y z
N MET A 1 -16.25 -0.02 -5.99
CA MET A 1 -15.58 -1.21 -5.40
C MET A 1 -16.20 -2.46 -5.98
N LEU A 2 -15.38 -3.40 -6.38
CA LEU A 2 -15.79 -4.69 -6.90
C LEU A 2 -15.32 -5.82 -5.97
N LEU A 3 -16.07 -6.91 -5.92
CA LEU A 3 -15.83 -8.02 -5.01
C LEU A 3 -15.67 -9.31 -5.80
N SER A 4 -14.58 -10.05 -5.57
CA SER A 4 -14.44 -11.43 -6.04
C SER A 4 -13.50 -12.24 -5.16
N SER A 5 -13.65 -13.56 -5.14
CA SER A 5 -12.69 -14.46 -4.51
C SER A 5 -11.36 -14.43 -5.28
N LYS A 6 -10.23 -14.53 -4.58
CA LYS A 6 -8.90 -14.58 -5.22
C LYS A 6 -8.71 -15.80 -6.14
N ASN A 7 -9.51 -16.82 -5.98
CA ASN A 7 -9.52 -18.03 -6.81
C ASN A 7 -10.64 -18.02 -7.87
N ASP A 8 -11.49 -16.99 -7.86
CA ASP A 8 -12.59 -16.84 -8.80
C ASP A 8 -12.08 -16.25 -10.13
N PRO A 9 -12.47 -16.80 -11.30
CA PRO A 9 -12.24 -16.19 -12.61
C PRO A 9 -12.68 -14.72 -12.70
N LYS A 10 -13.73 -14.34 -11.97
CA LYS A 10 -14.21 -12.96 -11.87
C LYS A 10 -13.18 -11.94 -11.36
N LEU A 11 -12.09 -12.38 -10.71
CA LEU A 11 -11.02 -11.47 -10.31
C LEU A 11 -10.51 -10.67 -11.51
N TYR A 12 -10.30 -11.31 -12.65
CA TYR A 12 -9.82 -10.65 -13.87
C TYR A 12 -10.88 -9.78 -14.53
N ASP A 13 -12.15 -10.19 -14.46
CA ASP A 13 -13.27 -9.35 -14.91
C ASP A 13 -13.34 -8.06 -14.10
N ASN A 14 -13.13 -8.14 -12.78
CA ASN A 14 -13.07 -6.95 -11.91
C ASN A 14 -11.88 -6.05 -12.24
N PHE A 15 -10.72 -6.58 -12.64
CA PHE A 15 -9.60 -5.77 -13.12
C PHE A 15 -9.94 -5.03 -14.41
N GLU A 16 -10.70 -5.65 -15.31
CA GLU A 16 -11.17 -4.98 -16.52
C GLU A 16 -12.19 -3.87 -16.20
N GLU A 17 -13.12 -4.16 -15.30
CA GLU A 17 -14.18 -3.21 -14.90
C GLU A 17 -13.64 -1.94 -14.23
N ILE A 18 -12.58 -2.04 -13.41
CA ILE A 18 -11.89 -0.85 -12.87
C ILE A 18 -10.97 -0.17 -13.88
N GLY A 19 -10.89 -0.64 -15.11
CA GLY A 19 -10.07 -0.06 -16.18
C GLY A 19 -8.58 -0.45 -16.15
N LEU A 20 -8.18 -1.40 -15.30
CA LEU A 20 -6.79 -1.80 -15.15
C LEU A 20 -6.21 -2.37 -16.46
N LYS A 21 -6.96 -3.19 -17.20
CA LYS A 21 -6.53 -3.77 -18.49
C LYS A 21 -6.09 -2.72 -19.50
N SER A 22 -6.89 -1.69 -19.66
CA SER A 22 -6.56 -0.60 -20.60
C SER A 22 -5.38 0.24 -20.14
N ALA A 23 -5.25 0.45 -18.83
CA ALA A 23 -4.16 1.23 -18.25
C ALA A 23 -2.80 0.55 -18.39
N ILE A 24 -2.73 -0.78 -18.20
CA ILE A 24 -1.44 -1.52 -18.24
C ILE A 24 -0.94 -1.79 -19.65
N LYS A 25 -1.79 -1.65 -20.68
CA LYS A 25 -1.40 -1.95 -22.06
C LYS A 25 -0.25 -1.05 -22.51
N ASN A 26 0.91 -1.66 -22.76
CA ASN A 26 2.15 -0.98 -23.16
C ASN A 26 2.70 0.03 -22.12
N ASN A 27 2.31 -0.09 -20.88
CA ASN A 27 2.79 0.76 -19.80
C ASN A 27 3.59 -0.04 -18.76
N ASP A 28 4.56 0.63 -18.18
CA ASP A 28 5.25 0.14 -17.00
C ASP A 28 4.41 0.38 -15.74
N VAL A 29 4.34 -0.61 -14.88
CA VAL A 29 3.50 -0.64 -13.69
C VAL A 29 4.35 -0.69 -12.43
N LEU A 30 4.10 0.17 -11.47
CA LEU A 30 4.68 0.08 -10.13
C LEU A 30 3.70 -0.63 -9.19
N ILE A 31 4.14 -1.69 -8.54
CA ILE A 31 3.35 -2.40 -7.54
C ILE A 31 3.94 -2.14 -6.16
N LYS A 32 3.21 -1.40 -5.32
CA LYS A 32 3.54 -1.22 -3.91
C LYS A 32 2.93 -2.34 -3.09
N ILE A 33 3.78 -3.07 -2.39
CA ILE A 33 3.39 -4.18 -1.51
C ILE A 33 3.68 -3.86 -0.05
N ASN A 34 3.23 -4.72 0.86
CA ASN A 34 3.68 -4.78 2.24
C ASN A 34 4.42 -6.09 2.46
N LEU A 35 5.68 -6.03 2.80
CA LEU A 35 6.45 -7.21 3.13
C LEU A 35 6.85 -7.29 4.61
N GLY A 36 6.52 -6.29 5.42
CA GLY A 36 6.75 -6.24 6.85
C GLY A 36 8.21 -6.45 7.26
N ALA A 37 8.45 -6.57 8.55
CA ALA A 37 9.73 -7.04 9.05
C ALA A 37 9.85 -8.57 8.87
N TYR A 38 11.06 -9.08 8.81
CA TYR A 38 11.53 -10.46 8.57
C TYR A 38 10.83 -11.62 9.33
N GLN A 39 9.80 -11.32 10.13
CA GLN A 39 9.18 -12.33 10.99
C GLN A 39 8.00 -12.99 10.26
N LYS A 40 7.93 -14.32 10.31
CA LYS A 40 6.87 -15.10 9.67
C LYS A 40 5.44 -14.70 10.09
N ASN A 41 5.28 -14.07 11.24
CA ASN A 41 3.98 -13.70 11.82
C ASN A 41 3.68 -12.20 11.70
N HIS A 42 4.26 -11.51 10.74
CA HIS A 42 3.93 -10.11 10.47
C HIS A 42 3.00 -9.97 9.27
N PRO A 43 2.15 -8.93 9.29
CA PRO A 43 1.30 -8.60 8.14
C PRO A 43 2.12 -8.46 6.86
N ARG A 44 1.76 -9.21 5.83
CA ARG A 44 2.38 -9.15 4.51
C ARG A 44 1.36 -9.30 3.39
N THR A 45 1.67 -8.74 2.25
CA THR A 45 0.91 -8.98 1.02
C THR A 45 0.83 -10.48 0.72
N ASP A 46 -0.35 -10.95 0.32
CA ASP A 46 -0.54 -12.34 -0.11
C ASP A 46 0.26 -12.61 -1.40
N MET A 47 1.26 -13.48 -1.31
CA MET A 47 2.14 -13.77 -2.45
C MET A 47 1.40 -14.47 -3.59
N THR A 48 0.33 -15.21 -3.31
CA THR A 48 -0.50 -15.85 -4.35
C THR A 48 -1.29 -14.80 -5.12
N LEU A 49 -1.85 -13.81 -4.44
CA LEU A 49 -2.51 -12.67 -5.07
C LEU A 49 -1.53 -11.85 -5.89
N LEU A 50 -0.35 -11.54 -5.34
CA LEU A 50 0.69 -10.79 -6.05
C LEU A 50 1.12 -11.51 -7.34
N LYS A 51 1.33 -12.84 -7.31
CA LYS A 51 1.64 -13.65 -8.50
C LYS A 51 0.57 -13.53 -9.58
N LYS A 52 -0.71 -13.54 -9.20
CA LYS A 52 -1.82 -13.37 -10.15
C LYS A 52 -1.86 -11.99 -10.79
N VAL A 53 -1.61 -10.94 -9.99
CA VAL A 53 -1.56 -9.56 -10.50
C VAL A 53 -0.40 -9.40 -11.48
N VAL A 54 0.79 -9.91 -11.14
CA VAL A 54 1.97 -9.87 -12.03
C VAL A 54 1.67 -10.61 -13.33
N ALA A 55 1.16 -11.84 -13.26
CA ALA A 55 0.82 -12.61 -14.47
C ALA A 55 -0.21 -11.88 -15.33
N TYR A 56 -1.22 -11.26 -14.72
CA TYR A 56 -2.22 -10.46 -15.44
C TYR A 56 -1.57 -9.28 -16.17
N ILE A 57 -0.65 -8.54 -15.55
CA ILE A 57 0.05 -7.42 -16.17
C ILE A 57 0.82 -7.88 -17.41
N TYR A 58 1.64 -8.93 -17.29
CA TYR A 58 2.44 -9.42 -18.42
C TYR A 58 1.58 -10.02 -19.54
N ASN A 59 0.50 -10.71 -19.22
CA ASN A 59 -0.43 -11.26 -20.21
C ASN A 59 -1.16 -10.18 -21.01
N HIS A 60 -1.21 -8.94 -20.53
CA HIS A 60 -1.83 -7.81 -21.22
C HIS A 60 -0.82 -6.79 -21.76
N GLY A 61 0.46 -7.19 -21.88
CA GLY A 61 1.50 -6.42 -22.54
C GLY A 61 2.15 -5.33 -21.70
N GLY A 62 1.90 -5.29 -20.38
CA GLY A 62 2.61 -4.44 -19.44
C GLY A 62 3.89 -5.08 -18.91
N LYS A 63 4.70 -4.30 -18.21
CA LYS A 63 5.82 -4.76 -17.38
C LYS A 63 5.63 -4.20 -15.98
N CYS A 64 6.24 -4.81 -14.97
CA CYS A 64 6.11 -4.24 -13.63
C CYS A 64 7.43 -4.18 -12.86
N ALA A 65 7.47 -3.25 -11.91
CA ALA A 65 8.41 -3.21 -10.81
C ALA A 65 7.66 -3.41 -9.49
N ILE A 66 8.31 -4.01 -8.51
CA ILE A 66 7.77 -4.21 -7.15
C ILE A 66 8.55 -3.33 -6.19
N THR A 67 7.85 -2.63 -5.30
CA THR A 67 8.47 -1.70 -4.35
C THR A 67 7.96 -1.85 -2.92
N GLU A 68 8.89 -1.72 -1.97
CA GLU A 68 8.67 -1.65 -0.51
C GLU A 68 9.94 -1.08 0.16
N GLY A 69 9.83 -0.62 1.41
CA GLY A 69 10.97 -0.19 2.22
C GLY A 69 11.49 -1.30 3.12
N CYS A 70 12.61 -1.92 2.75
CA CYS A 70 13.19 -3.08 3.42
C CYS A 70 14.69 -2.91 3.76
N SER A 71 15.18 -1.67 3.85
CA SER A 71 16.59 -1.38 4.20
C SER A 71 17.63 -2.07 3.29
N GLY A 72 17.31 -2.23 2.00
CA GLY A 72 18.16 -2.89 1.01
C GLY A 72 17.92 -4.40 0.86
N PHE A 73 17.00 -4.99 1.63
CA PHE A 73 16.77 -6.44 1.64
C PHE A 73 15.46 -6.87 0.96
N LEU A 74 14.89 -6.02 0.11
CA LEU A 74 13.59 -6.32 -0.51
C LEU A 74 13.64 -7.58 -1.39
N THR A 75 14.71 -7.75 -2.16
CA THR A 75 14.87 -8.92 -3.05
C THR A 75 14.97 -10.22 -2.25
N GLU A 76 15.78 -10.25 -1.21
CA GLU A 76 15.96 -11.41 -0.32
C GLU A 76 14.66 -11.77 0.40
N ASN A 77 13.89 -10.75 0.79
CA ASN A 77 12.58 -10.95 1.42
C ASN A 77 11.59 -11.57 0.44
N LEU A 78 11.52 -11.09 -0.79
CA LEU A 78 10.66 -11.67 -1.84
C LEU A 78 11.03 -13.15 -2.10
N ILE A 79 12.33 -13.46 -2.18
CA ILE A 79 12.83 -14.84 -2.33
C ILE A 79 12.40 -15.71 -1.14
N THR A 80 12.60 -15.22 0.09
CA THR A 80 12.23 -15.92 1.33
C THR A 80 10.73 -16.27 1.37
N PHE A 81 9.88 -15.42 0.81
CA PHE A 81 8.43 -15.66 0.71
C PHE A 81 8.00 -16.39 -0.57
N GLY A 82 8.94 -16.99 -1.31
CA GLY A 82 8.66 -17.88 -2.44
C GLY A 82 8.27 -17.16 -3.71
N PHE A 83 8.83 -15.96 -3.95
CA PHE A 83 8.57 -15.16 -5.16
C PHE A 83 9.70 -15.26 -6.21
N GLU A 84 10.76 -16.04 -5.94
CA GLU A 84 11.96 -16.13 -6.77
C GLU A 84 11.67 -16.50 -8.24
N ASP A 85 10.86 -17.54 -8.45
CA ASP A 85 10.52 -18.01 -9.80
C ASP A 85 9.82 -16.94 -10.63
N ILE A 86 8.93 -16.15 -9.99
CA ILE A 86 8.21 -15.07 -10.63
C ILE A 86 9.13 -13.89 -10.99
N LEU A 87 10.05 -13.54 -10.07
CA LEU A 87 11.07 -12.52 -10.35
C LEU A 87 11.89 -12.88 -11.59
N LYS A 88 12.35 -14.14 -11.68
CA LYS A 88 13.15 -14.65 -12.79
C LYS A 88 12.32 -14.77 -14.09
N GLN A 89 11.12 -15.36 -13.99
CA GLN A 89 10.25 -15.62 -15.16
C GLN A 89 9.91 -14.33 -15.90
N TYR A 90 9.62 -13.26 -15.18
CA TYR A 90 9.18 -11.98 -15.75
C TYR A 90 10.27 -10.90 -15.74
N ASN A 91 11.45 -11.19 -15.26
CA ASN A 91 12.55 -10.20 -15.11
C ASN A 91 12.08 -8.92 -14.40
N ILE A 92 11.45 -9.09 -13.24
CA ILE A 92 10.82 -8.00 -12.48
C ILE A 92 11.89 -7.12 -11.83
N LYS A 93 11.81 -5.81 -12.04
CA LYS A 93 12.62 -4.84 -11.29
C LYS A 93 12.14 -4.76 -9.85
N VAL A 94 13.06 -4.87 -8.90
CA VAL A 94 12.79 -4.71 -7.47
C VAL A 94 13.37 -3.38 -7.02
N ILE A 95 12.55 -2.54 -6.38
CA ILE A 95 12.89 -1.17 -5.96
C ILE A 95 12.73 -1.08 -4.45
N ASP A 96 13.83 -1.06 -3.70
CA ASP A 96 13.80 -0.80 -2.26
C ASP A 96 13.79 0.72 -2.01
N VAL A 97 12.68 1.26 -1.52
CA VAL A 97 12.53 2.72 -1.32
C VAL A 97 13.52 3.30 -0.32
N ASP A 98 14.10 2.48 0.55
CA ASP A 98 15.12 2.94 1.51
C ASP A 98 16.45 3.32 0.82
N LEU A 99 16.64 2.88 -0.45
CA LEU A 99 17.82 3.16 -1.28
C LEU A 99 17.58 4.25 -2.33
N GLU A 100 16.31 4.64 -2.56
CA GLU A 100 15.93 5.56 -3.62
C GLU A 100 16.22 7.03 -3.27
N GLU A 101 16.40 7.83 -4.32
CA GLU A 101 16.35 9.28 -4.22
C GLU A 101 14.91 9.76 -4.01
N CYS A 102 14.75 10.83 -3.24
CA CYS A 102 13.45 11.39 -2.90
C CYS A 102 13.34 12.86 -3.28
N ASP A 103 12.14 13.28 -3.61
CA ASP A 103 11.76 14.68 -3.60
C ASP A 103 11.12 15.04 -2.26
N GLU A 104 11.32 16.29 -1.86
CA GLU A 104 10.65 16.87 -0.70
C GLU A 104 9.30 17.43 -1.12
N VAL A 105 8.25 16.96 -0.49
CA VAL A 105 6.86 17.37 -0.74
C VAL A 105 6.26 17.95 0.52
N ILE A 106 5.68 19.14 0.43
CA ILE A 106 4.97 19.76 1.54
C ILE A 106 3.49 19.39 1.45
N SER A 107 2.97 18.79 2.51
CA SER A 107 1.54 18.49 2.64
C SER A 107 1.06 18.78 4.05
N TYR A 108 0.00 19.58 4.18
CA TYR A 108 -0.55 20.02 5.49
C TYR A 108 0.48 20.62 6.45
N GLY A 109 1.46 21.36 5.90
CA GLY A 109 2.52 22.02 6.68
C GLY A 109 3.66 21.11 7.14
N GLU A 110 3.66 19.85 6.74
CA GLU A 110 4.71 18.86 7.03
C GLU A 110 5.52 18.53 5.77
N TYR A 111 6.81 18.26 5.96
CA TYR A 111 7.71 17.80 4.91
C TYR A 111 7.67 16.28 4.80
N HIS A 112 7.47 15.79 3.59
CA HIS A 112 7.49 14.37 3.27
C HIS A 112 8.53 14.09 2.18
N TYR A 113 9.25 12.98 2.31
CA TYR A 113 10.28 12.56 1.37
C TYR A 113 9.76 11.38 0.55
N ILE A 114 9.35 11.66 -0.70
CA ILE A 114 8.69 10.67 -1.56
C ILE A 114 9.67 10.21 -2.65
N PRO A 115 9.85 8.88 -2.86
CA PRO A 115 10.73 8.36 -3.88
C PRO A 115 10.41 8.89 -5.28
N LYS A 116 11.41 9.44 -6.00
CA LYS A 116 11.26 9.97 -7.36
C LYS A 116 10.77 8.92 -8.34
N CYS A 117 11.17 7.67 -8.15
CA CYS A 117 10.77 6.55 -9.00
C CYS A 117 9.24 6.36 -9.08
N PHE A 118 8.46 6.87 -8.13
CA PHE A 118 7.00 6.78 -8.22
C PHE A 118 6.43 7.54 -9.42
N GLN A 119 7.06 8.62 -9.86
CA GLN A 119 6.63 9.39 -11.04
C GLN A 119 7.05 8.74 -12.36
N GLU A 120 8.03 7.83 -12.33
CA GLU A 120 8.51 7.14 -13.54
C GLU A 120 7.50 6.13 -14.09
N TYR A 121 6.55 5.69 -13.27
CA TYR A 121 5.55 4.68 -13.63
C TYR A 121 4.18 5.32 -13.86
N PRO A 122 3.63 5.24 -15.08
CA PRO A 122 2.32 5.81 -15.38
C PRO A 122 1.17 5.07 -14.67
N VAL A 123 1.36 3.79 -14.35
CA VAL A 123 0.37 2.97 -13.66
C VAL A 123 0.92 2.50 -12.32
N ARG A 124 0.17 2.72 -11.25
CA ARG A 124 0.57 2.39 -9.88
C ARG A 124 -0.52 1.60 -9.19
N ILE A 125 -0.15 0.42 -8.69
CA ILE A 125 -1.04 -0.52 -7.99
C ILE A 125 -0.57 -0.66 -6.54
N ALA A 126 -1.50 -0.64 -5.61
CA ALA A 126 -1.27 -0.92 -4.20
C ALA A 126 -1.86 -2.29 -3.83
N ILE A 127 -1.05 -3.16 -3.24
CA ILE A 127 -1.48 -4.47 -2.73
C ILE A 127 -1.08 -4.56 -1.25
N PRO A 128 -1.93 -4.10 -0.33
CA PRO A 128 -1.61 -4.06 1.09
C PRO A 128 -1.64 -5.43 1.74
N ALA A 129 -1.21 -5.47 3.00
CA ALA A 129 -1.59 -6.49 3.96
C ALA A 129 -2.69 -5.92 4.86
N THR A 130 -3.85 -6.52 4.83
CA THR A 130 -4.92 -6.14 5.75
C THR A 130 -4.61 -6.66 7.14
N SER A 131 -4.59 -5.78 8.15
CA SER A 131 -4.22 -6.20 9.51
C SER A 131 -4.87 -5.38 10.61
N LYS A 132 -4.91 -5.99 11.81
CA LYS A 132 -5.24 -5.36 13.08
C LYS A 132 -4.05 -5.44 14.01
N SER A 133 -3.69 -4.32 14.64
CA SER A 133 -2.70 -4.24 15.72
C SER A 133 -3.18 -3.27 16.80
N ASN A 134 -2.59 -3.35 18.01
CA ASN A 134 -2.97 -2.45 19.12
C ASN A 134 -2.64 -0.99 18.80
N ASP A 135 -1.52 -0.73 18.13
CA ASP A 135 -1.07 0.64 17.86
C ASP A 135 -1.88 1.33 16.76
N MET A 136 -2.25 0.57 15.72
CA MET A 136 -2.93 1.10 14.54
C MET A 136 -4.43 0.81 14.50
N LEU A 137 -4.92 -0.08 15.38
CA LEU A 137 -6.28 -0.60 15.38
C LEU A 137 -6.63 -1.35 14.08
N TYR A 138 -6.42 -0.72 12.95
CA TYR A 138 -6.63 -1.26 11.61
C TYR A 138 -5.58 -0.72 10.63
N SER A 139 -5.16 -1.53 9.66
CA SER A 139 -4.17 -1.19 8.64
C SER A 139 -4.52 -1.84 7.31
N ASN A 140 -4.56 -1.05 6.25
CA ASN A 140 -4.82 -1.51 4.88
C ASN A 140 -4.17 -0.57 3.85
N ASN A 141 -4.88 -0.15 2.79
CA ASN A 141 -4.37 0.66 1.67
C ASN A 141 -3.69 1.95 2.12
N ILE A 142 -4.34 2.73 2.97
CA ILE A 142 -3.82 4.04 3.40
C ILE A 142 -2.54 3.86 4.22
N LYS A 143 -2.54 2.93 5.17
CA LYS A 143 -1.36 2.64 6.00
C LYS A 143 -0.21 2.01 5.21
N LEU A 144 -0.48 1.37 4.07
CA LEU A 144 0.55 0.80 3.18
C LEU A 144 1.64 1.82 2.84
N PHE A 145 1.26 3.08 2.63
CA PHE A 145 2.17 4.14 2.23
C PHE A 145 3.14 4.59 3.33
N PHE A 146 2.89 4.19 4.57
CA PHE A 146 3.88 4.36 5.64
C PHE A 146 5.20 3.63 5.34
N GLY A 147 5.13 2.49 4.64
CA GLY A 147 6.29 1.76 4.10
C GLY A 147 6.82 2.28 2.76
N ALA A 148 6.23 3.34 2.20
CA ALA A 148 6.58 3.87 0.88
C ALA A 148 7.60 5.02 0.93
N VAL A 149 8.14 5.35 2.09
CA VAL A 149 9.11 6.43 2.29
C VAL A 149 10.38 5.92 2.98
N PRO A 150 11.56 6.49 2.69
CA PRO A 150 12.82 5.96 3.19
C PRO A 150 12.97 6.15 4.70
N ARG A 151 13.44 5.11 5.37
CA ARG A 151 13.62 5.10 6.83
C ARG A 151 14.58 6.17 7.31
N LYS A 152 15.68 6.42 6.57
CA LYS A 152 16.73 7.37 6.93
C LYS A 152 16.22 8.80 7.13
N MET A 153 15.16 9.21 6.44
CA MET A 153 14.59 10.56 6.51
C MET A 153 13.69 10.78 7.73
N TYR A 154 13.34 9.72 8.43
CA TYR A 154 12.39 9.75 9.55
C TYR A 154 12.97 9.17 10.85
N GLN A 155 14.30 9.20 10.98
CA GLN A 155 15.00 8.87 12.22
C GLN A 155 14.91 10.01 13.22
N LEU A 156 14.84 9.70 14.51
CA LEU A 156 15.08 10.65 15.59
C LEU A 156 16.59 10.84 15.78
N ASP A 157 17.00 11.94 16.41
CA ASP A 157 18.38 12.13 16.79
C ASP A 157 18.81 11.02 17.76
N ASP A 158 20.06 10.60 17.69
CA ASP A 158 20.63 9.33 18.20
C ASP A 158 20.29 8.90 19.64
N SER A 159 19.75 9.79 20.48
CA SER A 159 19.51 9.51 21.90
C SER A 159 18.16 8.84 22.23
N ASP A 160 17.18 8.82 21.29
CA ASP A 160 15.79 8.45 21.61
C ASP A 160 15.18 7.38 20.66
N ILE A 161 16.01 6.60 19.97
CA ILE A 161 15.50 5.59 19.02
C ILE A 161 15.02 4.35 19.79
N PRO A 162 13.71 4.05 19.81
CA PRO A 162 13.24 2.75 20.24
C PRO A 162 13.81 1.68 19.29
N ILE A 163 14.57 0.75 19.82
CA ILE A 163 15.15 -0.35 19.03
C ILE A 163 14.02 -1.08 18.31
N GLY A 164 14.07 -1.12 16.98
CA GLY A 164 13.13 -1.88 16.15
C GLY A 164 11.94 -1.10 15.58
N VAL A 165 11.80 0.20 15.86
CA VAL A 165 10.75 1.03 15.25
C VAL A 165 11.27 1.67 13.95
N PRO A 166 10.80 1.25 12.78
CA PRO A 166 11.15 1.94 11.54
C PRO A 166 10.43 3.30 11.48
N ARG A 167 11.12 4.37 11.10
CA ARG A 167 10.56 5.72 10.94
C ARG A 167 9.97 6.32 12.23
N PRO A 168 10.74 6.43 13.32
CA PRO A 168 10.23 6.85 14.62
C PRO A 168 9.59 8.25 14.61
N LYS A 169 10.06 9.19 13.77
CA LYS A 169 9.40 10.51 13.62
C LYS A 169 7.92 10.40 13.25
N LEU A 170 7.56 9.46 12.37
CA LEU A 170 6.16 9.24 11.98
C LEU A 170 5.33 8.58 13.08
N HIS A 171 5.96 7.93 14.05
CA HIS A 171 5.26 7.30 15.18
C HIS A 171 4.90 8.29 16.29
N GLN A 172 5.44 9.49 16.32
CA GLN A 172 5.12 10.50 17.34
C GLN A 172 3.65 10.91 17.32
N ASN A 173 3.05 10.95 16.11
CA ASN A 173 1.61 11.15 15.93
C ASN A 173 1.11 10.23 14.80
N LEU A 174 1.08 8.95 15.09
CA LEU A 174 0.96 7.89 14.09
C LEU A 174 -0.23 8.06 13.13
N HIS A 175 -1.45 8.29 13.66
CA HIS A 175 -2.63 8.43 12.83
C HIS A 175 -2.60 9.69 11.94
N LEU A 176 -2.12 10.81 12.47
CA LEU A 176 -1.96 12.04 11.69
C LEU A 176 -0.89 11.87 10.62
N SER A 177 0.25 11.27 10.97
CA SER A 177 1.34 11.01 10.02
C SER A 177 0.91 10.07 8.89
N VAL A 178 0.12 9.04 9.19
CA VAL A 178 -0.44 8.13 8.17
C VAL A 178 -1.35 8.89 7.20
N ALA A 179 -2.24 9.74 7.72
CA ALA A 179 -3.15 10.53 6.88
C ALA A 179 -2.39 11.56 6.03
N ASN A 180 -1.46 12.32 6.62
CA ASN A 180 -0.68 13.34 5.92
C ASN A 180 0.21 12.74 4.84
N LEU A 181 0.89 11.63 5.14
CA LEU A 181 1.75 10.93 4.20
C LEU A 181 0.96 10.36 3.02
N PHE A 182 -0.20 9.74 3.28
CA PHE A 182 -1.08 9.27 2.21
C PHE A 182 -1.48 10.41 1.27
N LEU A 183 -1.88 11.57 1.80
CA LEU A 183 -2.26 12.74 1.01
C LEU A 183 -1.06 13.34 0.25
N ALA A 184 0.12 13.36 0.85
CA ALA A 184 1.35 13.79 0.19
C ALA A 184 1.68 12.91 -1.02
N ILE A 185 1.66 11.58 -0.85
CA ILE A 185 1.89 10.64 -1.95
C ILE A 185 0.79 10.75 -3.01
N LYS A 186 -0.47 10.90 -2.60
CA LYS A 186 -1.58 11.09 -3.53
C LYS A 186 -1.40 12.34 -4.40
N SER A 187 -0.95 13.45 -3.82
CA SER A 187 -0.72 14.69 -4.57
C SER A 187 0.50 14.63 -5.47
N TYR A 188 1.56 13.91 -5.07
CA TYR A 188 2.81 13.79 -5.80
C TYR A 188 2.74 12.73 -6.91
N SER A 189 2.16 11.56 -6.59
CA SER A 189 2.15 10.40 -7.46
C SER A 189 1.03 9.42 -7.05
N GLU A 190 -0.22 9.75 -7.42
CA GLU A 190 -1.39 8.98 -7.02
C GLU A 190 -1.33 7.52 -7.49
N PHE A 191 -1.59 6.59 -6.56
CA PHE A 191 -1.85 5.20 -6.90
C PHE A 191 -3.29 5.07 -7.36
N GLN A 192 -3.50 4.52 -8.56
CA GLN A 192 -4.79 4.49 -9.20
C GLN A 192 -5.59 3.22 -8.90
N TYR A 193 -4.90 2.15 -8.50
CA TYR A 193 -5.51 0.83 -8.34
C TYR A 193 -5.14 0.22 -6.99
N TYR A 194 -6.14 -0.31 -6.31
CA TYR A 194 -6.01 -0.93 -4.99
C TYR A 194 -6.59 -2.34 -5.05
N ILE A 195 -5.80 -3.33 -4.64
CA ILE A 195 -6.16 -4.75 -4.69
C ILE A 195 -5.92 -5.36 -3.33
N ASN A 196 -6.99 -5.69 -2.62
CA ASN A 196 -6.94 -6.20 -1.25
C ASN A 196 -7.46 -7.63 -1.21
N GLY A 197 -6.90 -8.47 -0.38
CA GLY A 197 -7.41 -9.83 -0.17
C GLY A 197 -6.33 -10.85 0.14
N GLY A 198 -6.75 -12.07 0.33
CA GLY A 198 -5.90 -13.18 0.68
C GLY A 198 -5.44 -13.14 2.13
N LEU A 199 -4.13 -13.18 2.36
CA LEU A 199 -3.58 -13.21 3.70
C LEU A 199 -3.87 -11.92 4.45
N ALA A 200 -4.44 -12.05 5.64
CA ALA A 200 -4.68 -10.97 6.60
C ALA A 200 -4.11 -11.36 7.96
N TYR A 201 -3.97 -10.39 8.85
CA TYR A 201 -3.38 -10.58 10.16
C TYR A 201 -4.19 -9.89 11.26
N ASN A 202 -4.31 -10.57 12.39
CA ASN A 202 -4.84 -9.99 13.62
C ASN A 202 -3.95 -10.45 14.78
N GLU A 203 -3.38 -9.53 15.53
CA GLU A 203 -2.41 -9.84 16.58
C GLU A 203 -2.95 -10.77 17.68
N ASN A 204 -4.27 -10.85 17.87
CA ASN A 204 -4.89 -11.72 18.88
C ASN A 204 -5.08 -13.15 18.39
N ILE A 205 -5.22 -13.37 17.07
CA ILE A 205 -5.52 -14.69 16.48
C ILE A 205 -4.50 -15.15 15.45
N GLY A 206 -3.52 -14.29 15.09
CA GLY A 206 -2.51 -14.56 14.06
C GLY A 206 -2.99 -14.33 12.63
N GLU A 207 -2.41 -15.08 11.70
CA GLU A 207 -2.76 -15.02 10.27
C GLU A 207 -4.10 -15.69 10.00
N PHE A 208 -4.89 -15.11 9.11
CA PHE A 208 -6.12 -15.68 8.58
C PHE A 208 -6.29 -15.32 7.11
N ILE A 209 -7.21 -15.97 6.42
CA ILE A 209 -7.45 -15.77 4.99
C ILE A 209 -8.77 -15.04 4.80
N LEU A 210 -8.73 -13.90 4.11
CA LEU A 210 -9.91 -13.30 3.53
C LEU A 210 -10.35 -14.13 2.31
N SER A 211 -11.59 -14.59 2.31
CA SER A 211 -12.15 -15.42 1.21
C SER A 211 -12.19 -14.65 -0.10
N ASP A 212 -12.43 -13.35 0.00
CA ASP A 212 -12.69 -12.49 -1.15
C ASP A 212 -11.53 -11.55 -1.45
N THR A 213 -11.45 -11.12 -2.71
CA THR A 213 -10.54 -10.06 -3.16
C THR A 213 -11.36 -8.83 -3.52
N PHE A 214 -10.94 -7.69 -3.02
CA PHE A 214 -11.59 -6.39 -3.20
C PHE A 214 -10.72 -5.51 -4.07
N VAL A 215 -11.29 -4.94 -5.12
CA VAL A 215 -10.57 -4.08 -6.05
C VAL A 215 -11.27 -2.73 -6.22
N GLY A 216 -10.52 -1.67 -6.46
CA GLY A 216 -11.09 -0.34 -6.68
C GLY A 216 -10.05 0.73 -6.96
N ASN A 217 -10.54 1.94 -7.21
CA ASN A 217 -9.75 3.12 -7.55
C ASN A 217 -9.67 4.15 -6.40
N ASN A 218 -10.27 3.85 -5.24
CA ASN A 218 -10.30 4.74 -4.10
C ASN A 218 -9.90 4.01 -2.82
N ALA A 219 -8.72 4.37 -2.29
CA ALA A 219 -8.18 3.75 -1.08
C ALA A 219 -9.08 3.94 0.15
N LEU A 220 -9.60 5.16 0.34
CA LEU A 220 -10.42 5.48 1.51
C LEU A 220 -11.74 4.71 1.50
N GLU A 221 -12.39 4.62 0.35
CA GLU A 221 -13.63 3.85 0.19
C GLU A 221 -13.39 2.36 0.50
N LEU A 222 -12.32 1.78 -0.03
CA LEU A 222 -11.94 0.41 0.25
C LEU A 222 -11.60 0.18 1.72
N ASP A 223 -10.82 1.07 2.34
CA ASP A 223 -10.44 0.94 3.74
C ASP A 223 -11.66 1.04 4.67
N LEU A 224 -12.60 1.95 4.40
CA LEU A 224 -13.85 2.07 5.13
C LEU A 224 -14.72 0.82 4.99
N TYR A 225 -14.86 0.31 3.76
CA TYR A 225 -15.63 -0.92 3.52
C TYR A 225 -15.02 -2.11 4.27
N MET A 226 -13.72 -2.33 4.14
CA MET A 226 -13.01 -3.43 4.79
C MET A 226 -13.09 -3.32 6.30
N PHE A 227 -12.93 -2.11 6.85
CA PHE A 227 -13.08 -1.88 8.29
C PHE A 227 -14.49 -2.27 8.77
N HIS A 228 -15.53 -1.74 8.14
CA HIS A 228 -16.91 -1.99 8.58
C HIS A 228 -17.35 -3.45 8.46
N ASN A 229 -16.85 -4.17 7.48
CA ASN A 229 -17.27 -5.56 7.24
C ASN A 229 -16.43 -6.60 7.97
N PHE A 230 -15.16 -6.32 8.28
CA PHE A 230 -14.25 -7.33 8.82
C PHE A 230 -13.61 -6.94 10.15
N PHE A 231 -13.62 -5.65 10.52
CA PHE A 231 -12.94 -5.13 11.71
C PHE A 231 -13.81 -4.20 12.57
N SER A 232 -15.12 -4.18 12.37
CA SER A 232 -16.06 -3.29 13.07
C SER A 232 -16.13 -3.51 14.59
N ASN A 233 -15.59 -4.62 15.09
CA ASN A 233 -15.43 -4.88 16.52
C ASN A 233 -14.22 -4.17 17.16
N CYS A 234 -13.46 -3.42 16.35
CA CYS A 234 -12.33 -2.60 16.80
C CYS A 234 -12.77 -1.14 16.96
N GLU A 235 -12.00 -0.37 17.72
CA GLU A 235 -12.13 1.08 17.73
C GLU A 235 -11.88 1.64 16.31
N PHE A 236 -12.64 2.67 15.94
CA PHE A 236 -12.50 3.29 14.61
C PHE A 236 -11.16 4.01 14.51
N PRO A 237 -10.34 3.72 13.48
CA PRO A 237 -9.02 4.31 13.35
C PRO A 237 -9.08 5.80 13.04
N ASN A 238 -8.48 6.63 13.88
CA ASN A 238 -8.53 8.09 13.76
C ASN A 238 -7.98 8.62 12.42
N TYR A 239 -7.03 7.93 11.77
CA TYR A 239 -6.54 8.35 10.45
C TYR A 239 -7.62 8.30 9.35
N LEU A 240 -8.58 7.39 9.44
CA LEU A 240 -9.71 7.32 8.51
C LEU A 240 -10.66 8.51 8.70
N ASP A 241 -10.89 8.90 9.96
CA ASP A 241 -11.73 10.07 10.28
C ASP A 241 -11.08 11.38 9.80
N ILE A 242 -9.78 11.54 10.04
CA ILE A 242 -8.99 12.67 9.54
C ILE A 242 -9.12 12.77 8.00
N LEU A 243 -8.95 11.67 7.28
CA LEU A 243 -9.03 11.66 5.81
C LEU A 243 -10.43 11.95 5.30
N LYS A 244 -11.46 11.38 5.92
CA LYS A 244 -12.86 11.64 5.59
C LYS A 244 -13.18 13.13 5.71
N THR A 245 -12.85 13.73 6.86
CA THR A 245 -13.08 15.16 7.12
C THR A 245 -12.37 16.04 6.08
N ARG A 246 -11.09 15.73 5.76
CA ARG A 246 -10.32 16.51 4.77
C ARG A 246 -10.85 16.38 3.36
N THR A 247 -11.32 15.20 2.97
CA THR A 247 -11.91 14.97 1.64
C THR A 247 -13.24 15.71 1.50
N GLU A 248 -14.08 15.71 2.52
CA GLU A 248 -15.34 16.45 2.53
C GLU A 248 -15.12 17.95 2.45
N THR A 249 -14.09 18.48 3.12
CA THR A 249 -13.75 19.92 3.06
C THR A 249 -13.33 20.36 1.65
N VAL A 250 -12.51 19.55 0.96
CA VAL A 250 -12.09 19.86 -0.42
C VAL A 250 -13.29 19.89 -1.37
N LEU A 251 -14.20 18.92 -1.27
CA LEU A 251 -15.41 18.87 -2.10
C LEU A 251 -16.38 20.04 -1.81
N ALA A 252 -16.41 20.53 -0.59
CA ALA A 252 -17.23 21.69 -0.22
C ALA A 252 -16.66 22.99 -0.83
N VAL A 253 -15.35 23.15 -0.88
CA VAL A 253 -14.69 24.33 -1.48
C VAL A 253 -14.89 24.33 -3.00
N ASP A 254 -14.74 23.21 -3.68
CA ASP A 254 -14.95 23.11 -5.14
C ASP A 254 -16.40 23.44 -5.57
N ARG A 255 -17.38 23.14 -4.71
CA ARG A 255 -18.79 23.48 -4.97
C ARG A 255 -19.14 24.93 -4.68
N SER A 256 -18.28 25.69 -4.02
CA SER A 256 -18.48 27.09 -3.65
C SER A 256 -17.89 28.09 -4.66
N VAL A 257 -17.21 27.59 -5.69
CA VAL A 257 -16.69 28.41 -6.80
C VAL A 257 -17.76 28.40 -7.90
N PRO A 258 -18.33 29.59 -8.25
CA PRO A 258 -19.39 29.70 -9.27
C PRO A 258 -18.90 29.42 -10.69
#